data_7d62b06acd6281bb2e22749ba39ff598
#
_entry.id   7d62b06acd6281bb2e22749ba39ff598
#
_cell.length_a   1.000
_cell.length_b   1.000
_cell.length_c   1.000
_cell.angle_alpha   90.00
_cell.angle_beta   90.00
_cell.angle_gamma   90.00
#
_symmetry.space_group_name_H-M   'P 1'
#
loop_
_entity.id
_entity.type
_entity.pdbx_description
1 polymer ?
#
loop_
_entity_poly.entity_id
_entity_poly.type
_entity_poly.pdbx_seq_one_letter_code
_entity_poly.pdbx_strand_id
1 'polypeptide(L)'
;NYIGPIDGHDLQAVLNTLRNIQALEGPQFLHIITKKGKGYAPAEEDPVKYHGVTPFDPSVGIVPSKAAPTAKPTYSKIFGDWLCDMAAIDPRLVAITPAMREGSGMVRFEQEYPDRYFDVAIAEQHSVAVAAGMACDGVKPVVAIYSTFLQRGYDQVVHDVITQNLPVLFALDRAGVVGADGPTHNGSYDNSFLRCLPNIVLMAPAEENECRQMLYTGFMHDGPAAVRYPRGGGPGVALQEQMSALPIGKAEVRRRGHGIAILAFGTMVAACESVAEGLDATLVNMRFIKPLDEDLIVEMAESHDLLVAVDENVIAGGAGSAVNEVLALHAVPHFVLNLGLPDRLLQHGSRDDMLADAGLTSESIEVSIRSYQEKIGSDQAAKTA
;
A
#
# COMPACT_ATOMS: atom_id res chain seq x y z
N ASN A 1 -31.39 28.56 9.24
CA ASN A 1 -32.40 28.46 8.20
C ASN A 1 -32.13 27.20 7.32
N TYR A 2 -33.19 26.49 6.96
CA TYR A 2 -33.14 25.37 5.99
C TYR A 2 -33.80 25.84 4.68
N ILE A 3 -33.09 25.63 3.57
CA ILE A 3 -33.52 25.95 2.21
C ILE A 3 -33.42 24.73 1.35
N GLY A 4 -34.51 24.27 0.76
CA GLY A 4 -34.53 23.10 -0.09
C GLY A 4 -35.72 22.14 0.23
N PRO A 5 -35.75 20.93 -0.37
CA PRO A 5 -34.77 20.42 -1.36
C PRO A 5 -34.86 21.11 -2.71
N ILE A 6 -33.71 21.29 -3.38
CA ILE A 6 -33.60 21.92 -4.71
C ILE A 6 -32.99 20.92 -5.67
N ASP A 7 -33.49 20.87 -6.91
CA ASP A 7 -32.87 20.07 -7.97
C ASP A 7 -31.49 20.67 -8.36
N GLY A 8 -30.41 19.96 -8.02
CA GLY A 8 -29.06 20.37 -8.33
C GLY A 8 -28.68 20.29 -9.81
N HIS A 9 -29.55 19.70 -10.64
CA HIS A 9 -29.37 19.68 -12.09
C HIS A 9 -30.06 20.85 -12.79
N ASP A 10 -30.91 21.60 -12.08
CA ASP A 10 -31.42 22.90 -12.52
C ASP A 10 -30.46 24.02 -12.07
N LEU A 11 -29.48 24.33 -12.90
CA LEU A 11 -28.47 25.33 -12.61
C LEU A 11 -29.11 26.71 -12.33
N GLN A 12 -30.22 27.06 -13.02
CA GLN A 12 -30.86 28.37 -12.83
C GLN A 12 -31.57 28.44 -11.44
N ALA A 13 -32.21 27.35 -11.02
CA ALA A 13 -32.82 27.29 -9.69
C ALA A 13 -31.73 27.39 -8.59
N VAL A 14 -30.61 26.67 -8.74
CA VAL A 14 -29.47 26.73 -7.81
C VAL A 14 -28.89 28.15 -7.73
N LEU A 15 -28.62 28.80 -8.88
CA LEU A 15 -28.09 30.16 -8.93
C LEU A 15 -29.03 31.19 -8.29
N ASN A 16 -30.33 31.10 -8.59
CA ASN A 16 -31.31 32.01 -8.01
C ASN A 16 -31.41 31.84 -6.48
N THR A 17 -31.39 30.60 -6.03
CA THR A 17 -31.41 30.31 -4.58
C THR A 17 -30.15 30.82 -3.90
N LEU A 18 -28.96 30.60 -4.46
CA LEU A 18 -27.69 31.10 -3.93
C LEU A 18 -27.70 32.63 -3.81
N ARG A 19 -28.23 33.35 -4.82
CA ARG A 19 -28.38 34.81 -4.76
C ARG A 19 -29.32 35.26 -3.64
N ASN A 20 -30.42 34.55 -3.47
CA ASN A 20 -31.41 34.90 -2.45
C ASN A 20 -30.89 34.66 -1.02
N ILE A 21 -30.10 33.61 -0.80
CA ILE A 21 -29.58 33.32 0.54
C ILE A 21 -28.40 34.21 0.95
N GLN A 22 -27.72 34.89 0.02
CA GLN A 22 -26.66 35.84 0.32
C GLN A 22 -27.08 36.98 1.23
N ALA A 23 -28.35 37.37 1.19
CA ALA A 23 -28.92 38.46 2.00
C ALA A 23 -29.38 37.95 3.38
N LEU A 24 -29.36 36.67 3.68
CA LEU A 24 -29.81 36.12 4.94
C LEU A 24 -28.69 36.12 5.98
N GLU A 25 -29.02 36.49 7.19
CA GLU A 25 -28.09 36.45 8.33
C GLU A 25 -28.13 35.10 9.04
N GLY A 26 -26.99 34.74 9.68
CA GLY A 26 -26.82 33.53 10.47
C GLY A 26 -26.56 32.29 9.62
N PRO A 27 -26.50 31.08 10.22
CA PRO A 27 -26.22 29.83 9.50
C PRO A 27 -27.31 29.45 8.50
N GLN A 28 -26.90 29.08 7.29
CA GLN A 28 -27.78 28.64 6.20
C GLN A 28 -27.47 27.21 5.84
N PHE A 29 -28.46 26.32 5.78
CA PHE A 29 -28.36 24.96 5.30
C PHE A 29 -29.10 24.85 3.95
N LEU A 30 -28.32 24.77 2.86
CA LEU A 30 -28.87 24.60 1.52
C LEU A 30 -28.84 23.10 1.15
N HIS A 31 -30.03 22.51 0.96
CA HIS A 31 -30.20 21.11 0.57
C HIS A 31 -30.38 21.01 -0.96
N ILE A 32 -29.39 20.46 -1.63
CA ILE A 32 -29.39 20.22 -3.08
C ILE A 32 -29.43 18.72 -3.32
N ILE A 33 -30.36 18.26 -4.16
CA ILE A 33 -30.48 16.86 -4.56
C ILE A 33 -29.92 16.70 -5.96
N THR A 34 -29.01 15.74 -6.13
CA THR A 34 -28.46 15.34 -7.43
C THR A 34 -28.60 13.86 -7.68
N LYS A 35 -28.60 13.46 -8.95
CA LYS A 35 -28.48 12.07 -9.38
C LYS A 35 -27.13 11.88 -10.07
N LYS A 36 -26.29 10.98 -9.55
CA LYS A 36 -24.97 10.68 -10.14
C LYS A 36 -25.15 10.15 -11.58
N GLY A 37 -24.35 10.63 -12.52
CA GLY A 37 -24.44 10.27 -13.95
C GLY A 37 -25.53 10.99 -14.74
N LYS A 38 -26.27 11.95 -14.14
CA LYS A 38 -27.38 12.67 -14.75
C LYS A 38 -27.03 13.24 -16.12
N GLY A 39 -27.90 12.95 -17.11
CA GLY A 39 -27.73 13.39 -18.49
C GLY A 39 -27.10 12.35 -19.42
N TYR A 40 -26.66 11.21 -18.87
CA TYR A 40 -26.16 10.08 -19.64
C TYR A 40 -26.76 8.77 -19.12
N ALA A 41 -27.76 8.22 -19.81
CA ALA A 41 -28.53 7.08 -19.34
C ALA A 41 -27.69 5.89 -18.82
N PRO A 42 -26.64 5.43 -19.52
CA PRO A 42 -25.80 4.34 -19.01
C PRO A 42 -25.11 4.65 -17.66
N ALA A 43 -24.77 5.93 -17.41
CA ALA A 43 -24.18 6.34 -16.14
C ALA A 43 -25.23 6.53 -15.05
N GLU A 44 -26.46 6.83 -15.39
CA GLU A 44 -27.59 6.88 -14.46
C GLU A 44 -28.00 5.47 -14.00
N GLU A 45 -27.84 4.46 -14.88
CA GLU A 45 -28.15 3.06 -14.59
C GLU A 45 -27.04 2.38 -13.77
N ASP A 46 -25.77 2.65 -14.09
CA ASP A 46 -24.62 2.11 -13.37
C ASP A 46 -23.61 3.20 -13.01
N PRO A 47 -23.89 4.01 -11.97
CA PRO A 47 -23.05 5.12 -11.58
C PRO A 47 -21.70 4.70 -10.99
N VAL A 48 -21.53 3.44 -10.62
CA VAL A 48 -20.25 2.90 -10.14
C VAL A 48 -19.32 2.65 -11.31
N LYS A 49 -19.81 1.96 -12.35
CA LYS A 49 -19.05 1.68 -13.58
C LYS A 49 -18.55 2.96 -14.27
N TYR A 50 -19.36 4.03 -14.19
CA TYR A 50 -19.02 5.32 -14.80
C TYR A 50 -18.35 6.32 -13.85
N HIS A 51 -17.84 5.86 -12.73
CA HIS A 51 -17.07 6.66 -11.78
C HIS A 51 -15.58 6.59 -12.06
N GLY A 52 -14.95 7.69 -12.50
CA GLY A 52 -13.51 7.74 -12.76
C GLY A 52 -13.08 6.92 -13.99
N VAL A 53 -13.79 7.08 -15.10
CA VAL A 53 -13.58 6.32 -16.34
C VAL A 53 -12.43 6.85 -17.18
N THR A 54 -11.75 5.94 -17.91
CA THR A 54 -10.88 6.32 -19.03
C THR A 54 -11.70 6.85 -20.22
N PRO A 55 -11.09 7.59 -21.17
CA PRO A 55 -11.79 8.05 -22.37
C PRO A 55 -12.51 6.90 -23.08
N PHE A 56 -13.79 7.08 -23.40
CA PHE A 56 -14.63 6.11 -24.10
C PHE A 56 -15.55 6.83 -25.12
N ASP A 57 -16.11 6.08 -26.07
CA ASP A 57 -17.09 6.62 -27.00
C ASP A 57 -18.48 6.69 -26.33
N PRO A 58 -19.06 7.89 -26.13
CA PRO A 58 -20.36 8.03 -25.46
C PRO A 58 -21.53 7.35 -26.21
N SER A 59 -21.39 7.12 -27.53
CA SER A 59 -22.44 6.45 -28.32
C SER A 59 -22.48 4.94 -28.09
N VAL A 60 -21.37 4.35 -27.64
CA VAL A 60 -21.20 2.92 -27.41
C VAL A 60 -21.18 2.60 -25.92
N GLY A 61 -20.75 3.55 -25.08
CA GLY A 61 -20.51 3.34 -23.66
C GLY A 61 -19.16 2.66 -23.36
N ILE A 62 -18.96 2.31 -22.10
CA ILE A 62 -17.74 1.59 -21.69
C ILE A 62 -17.85 0.15 -22.15
N VAL A 63 -17.07 -0.21 -23.17
CA VAL A 63 -16.91 -1.59 -23.62
C VAL A 63 -15.84 -2.24 -22.73
N PRO A 64 -16.12 -3.42 -22.16
CA PRO A 64 -15.10 -4.17 -21.44
C PRO A 64 -13.91 -4.39 -22.38
N SER A 65 -12.74 -3.89 -21.98
CA SER A 65 -11.51 -4.24 -22.69
C SER A 65 -11.36 -5.74 -22.62
N LYS A 66 -11.23 -6.42 -23.76
CA LYS A 66 -10.77 -7.81 -23.75
C LYS A 66 -9.36 -7.76 -23.14
N ALA A 67 -9.24 -8.16 -21.88
CA ALA A 67 -7.93 -8.32 -21.28
C ALA A 67 -7.08 -9.12 -22.25
N ALA A 68 -5.90 -8.62 -22.58
CA ALA A 68 -4.98 -9.40 -23.39
C ALA A 68 -4.77 -10.74 -22.67
N PRO A 69 -4.75 -11.89 -23.39
CA PRO A 69 -4.57 -13.20 -22.77
C PRO A 69 -3.31 -13.32 -21.90
N THR A 70 -2.40 -12.35 -22.00
CA THR A 70 -1.12 -12.25 -21.30
C THR A 70 -1.10 -11.17 -20.22
N ALA A 71 -2.24 -10.55 -19.88
CA ALA A 71 -2.27 -9.52 -18.86
C ALA A 71 -1.96 -10.14 -17.48
N LYS A 72 -0.90 -9.64 -16.84
CA LYS A 72 -0.51 -10.03 -15.48
C LYS A 72 -1.62 -9.64 -14.49
N PRO A 73 -1.91 -10.46 -13.47
CA PRO A 73 -2.89 -10.10 -12.46
C PRO A 73 -2.42 -8.87 -11.67
N THR A 74 -3.37 -8.03 -11.29
CA THR A 74 -3.09 -6.94 -10.35
C THR A 74 -3.04 -7.45 -8.91
N TYR A 75 -2.33 -6.76 -8.03
CA TYR A 75 -2.30 -7.12 -6.60
C TYR A 75 -3.68 -7.11 -5.96
N SER A 76 -4.55 -6.16 -6.33
CA SER A 76 -5.96 -6.14 -5.87
C SER A 76 -6.72 -7.40 -6.31
N LYS A 77 -6.44 -7.94 -7.52
CA LYS A 77 -7.01 -9.21 -7.96
C LYS A 77 -6.47 -10.40 -7.16
N ILE A 78 -5.16 -10.41 -6.89
CA ILE A 78 -4.53 -11.46 -6.05
C ILE A 78 -5.13 -11.48 -4.65
N PHE A 79 -5.32 -10.29 -4.07
CA PHE A 79 -6.00 -10.14 -2.78
C PHE A 79 -7.44 -10.66 -2.83
N GLY A 80 -8.22 -10.25 -3.84
CA GLY A 80 -9.61 -10.69 -3.98
C GLY A 80 -9.76 -12.20 -4.19
N ASP A 81 -8.88 -12.82 -4.99
CA ASP A 81 -8.85 -14.27 -5.18
C ASP A 81 -8.45 -14.97 -3.87
N TRP A 82 -7.37 -14.51 -3.20
CA TRP A 82 -6.96 -15.02 -1.90
C TRP A 82 -8.06 -14.93 -0.85
N LEU A 83 -8.80 -13.82 -0.82
CA LEU A 83 -9.88 -13.60 0.14
C LEU A 83 -10.99 -14.66 0.00
N CYS A 84 -11.38 -14.98 -1.24
CA CYS A 84 -12.37 -16.04 -1.52
C CYS A 84 -11.82 -17.43 -1.17
N ASP A 85 -10.59 -17.73 -1.56
CA ASP A 85 -9.95 -19.01 -1.27
C ASP A 85 -9.81 -19.24 0.24
N MET A 86 -9.40 -18.19 0.97
CA MET A 86 -9.25 -18.26 2.42
C MET A 86 -10.61 -18.40 3.13
N ALA A 87 -11.64 -17.69 2.66
CA ALA A 87 -13.00 -17.80 3.20
C ALA A 87 -13.62 -19.19 3.01
N ALA A 88 -13.21 -19.92 1.97
CA ALA A 88 -13.65 -21.29 1.74
C ALA A 88 -13.09 -22.27 2.79
N ILE A 89 -11.94 -21.98 3.39
CA ILE A 89 -11.27 -22.88 4.34
C ILE A 89 -11.41 -22.44 5.79
N ASP A 90 -11.61 -21.14 6.07
CA ASP A 90 -11.80 -20.63 7.43
C ASP A 90 -13.09 -19.80 7.56
N PRO A 91 -14.10 -20.32 8.28
CA PRO A 91 -15.38 -19.61 8.45
C PRO A 91 -15.30 -18.36 9.33
N ARG A 92 -14.21 -18.16 10.07
CA ARG A 92 -14.01 -16.97 10.93
C ARG A 92 -13.65 -15.73 10.13
N LEU A 93 -13.22 -15.88 8.86
CA LEU A 93 -12.86 -14.76 8.02
C LEU A 93 -14.08 -13.91 7.71
N VAL A 94 -13.99 -12.61 7.99
CA VAL A 94 -14.87 -11.57 7.50
C VAL A 94 -14.05 -10.48 6.84
N ALA A 95 -14.63 -9.78 5.87
CA ALA A 95 -13.93 -8.73 5.14
C ALA A 95 -14.69 -7.40 5.27
N ILE A 96 -13.95 -6.35 5.60
CA ILE A 96 -14.47 -5.01 5.86
C ILE A 96 -13.77 -4.03 4.91
N THR A 97 -14.53 -3.13 4.30
CA THR A 97 -13.95 -2.06 3.48
C THR A 97 -14.70 -0.74 3.66
N PRO A 98 -14.01 0.40 3.71
CA PRO A 98 -14.65 1.70 3.73
C PRO A 98 -14.86 2.23 2.29
N ALA A 99 -15.95 1.82 1.63
CA ALA A 99 -16.37 2.23 0.28
C ALA A 99 -15.38 1.93 -0.85
N MET A 100 -14.58 0.86 -0.74
CA MET A 100 -13.54 0.52 -1.73
C MET A 100 -13.69 -0.88 -2.33
N ARG A 101 -14.92 -1.39 -2.45
CA ARG A 101 -15.24 -2.72 -2.96
C ARG A 101 -14.54 -3.05 -4.28
N GLU A 102 -14.74 -2.21 -5.30
CA GLU A 102 -14.18 -2.40 -6.65
C GLU A 102 -12.67 -2.23 -6.65
N GLY A 103 -12.21 -1.17 -6.02
CA GLY A 103 -10.79 -0.81 -6.00
C GLY A 103 -9.92 -1.83 -5.27
N SER A 104 -10.44 -2.47 -4.24
CA SER A 104 -9.75 -3.52 -3.49
C SER A 104 -10.03 -4.94 -4.01
N GLY A 105 -10.78 -5.10 -5.12
CA GLY A 105 -11.03 -6.41 -5.74
C GLY A 105 -12.00 -7.32 -4.97
N MET A 106 -12.91 -6.75 -4.16
CA MET A 106 -13.80 -7.52 -3.28
C MET A 106 -15.16 -7.89 -3.90
N VAL A 107 -15.42 -7.53 -5.15
CA VAL A 107 -16.70 -7.76 -5.82
C VAL A 107 -17.11 -9.25 -5.79
N ARG A 108 -16.17 -10.14 -6.12
CA ARG A 108 -16.41 -11.59 -6.07
C ARG A 108 -16.70 -12.06 -4.65
N PHE A 109 -15.97 -11.55 -3.66
CA PHE A 109 -16.19 -11.94 -2.26
C PHE A 109 -17.56 -11.53 -1.75
N GLU A 110 -18.04 -10.33 -2.04
CA GLU A 110 -19.41 -9.91 -1.71
C GLU A 110 -20.47 -10.83 -2.31
N GLN A 111 -20.26 -11.28 -3.56
CA GLN A 111 -21.21 -12.18 -4.24
C GLN A 111 -21.22 -13.60 -3.66
N GLU A 112 -20.05 -14.16 -3.34
CA GLU A 112 -19.90 -15.52 -2.83
C GLU A 112 -20.14 -15.64 -1.32
N TYR A 113 -19.85 -14.57 -0.55
CA TYR A 113 -19.92 -14.54 0.91
C TYR A 113 -20.60 -13.28 1.45
N PRO A 114 -21.86 -12.96 1.04
CA PRO A 114 -22.51 -11.69 1.39
C PRO A 114 -22.66 -11.47 2.90
N ASP A 115 -22.86 -12.54 3.69
CA ASP A 115 -22.99 -12.45 5.15
C ASP A 115 -21.66 -12.22 5.89
N ARG A 116 -20.54 -12.25 5.16
CA ARG A 116 -19.18 -12.02 5.68
C ARG A 116 -18.52 -10.79 5.06
N TYR A 117 -19.23 -10.04 4.26
CA TYR A 117 -18.78 -8.80 3.62
C TYR A 117 -19.45 -7.59 4.28
N PHE A 118 -18.67 -6.58 4.65
CA PHE A 118 -19.12 -5.37 5.30
C PHE A 118 -18.54 -4.14 4.63
N ASP A 119 -19.37 -3.35 3.96
CA ASP A 119 -19.02 -2.01 3.49
C ASP A 119 -19.53 -0.98 4.50
N VAL A 120 -18.64 -0.27 5.13
CA VAL A 120 -18.96 0.74 6.16
C VAL A 120 -19.04 2.15 5.60
N ALA A 121 -19.18 2.31 4.29
CA ALA A 121 -19.12 3.58 3.58
C ALA A 121 -17.77 4.30 3.82
N ILE A 122 -17.70 5.61 3.58
CA ILE A 122 -16.46 6.40 3.76
C ILE A 122 -16.27 6.70 5.26
N ALA A 123 -16.01 5.65 6.03
CA ALA A 123 -15.85 5.71 7.48
C ALA A 123 -14.67 4.83 7.94
N GLU A 124 -13.45 5.27 7.64
CA GLU A 124 -12.22 4.52 7.86
C GLU A 124 -12.01 4.19 9.34
N GLN A 125 -12.29 5.11 10.26
CA GLN A 125 -12.21 4.88 11.70
C GLN A 125 -13.17 3.76 12.12
N HIS A 126 -14.41 3.79 11.60
CA HIS A 126 -15.41 2.78 11.89
C HIS A 126 -15.00 1.40 11.38
N SER A 127 -14.35 1.33 10.21
CA SER A 127 -13.86 0.05 9.67
C SER A 127 -12.90 -0.65 10.63
N VAL A 128 -12.00 0.11 11.26
CA VAL A 128 -11.03 -0.43 12.22
C VAL A 128 -11.70 -0.78 13.55
N ALA A 129 -12.56 0.10 14.08
CA ALA A 129 -13.26 -0.15 15.36
C ALA A 129 -14.20 -1.38 15.27
N VAL A 130 -14.93 -1.55 14.15
CA VAL A 130 -15.77 -2.75 13.92
C VAL A 130 -14.92 -4.00 13.81
N ALA A 131 -13.78 -3.94 13.08
CA ALA A 131 -12.86 -5.07 13.00
C ALA A 131 -12.34 -5.48 14.38
N ALA A 132 -11.95 -4.51 15.22
CA ALA A 132 -11.50 -4.78 16.59
C ALA A 132 -12.60 -5.45 17.40
N GLY A 133 -13.83 -4.94 17.35
CA GLY A 133 -14.98 -5.53 18.05
C GLY A 133 -15.28 -6.97 17.62
N MET A 134 -15.24 -7.25 16.31
CA MET A 134 -15.43 -8.62 15.78
C MET A 134 -14.28 -9.55 16.21
N ALA A 135 -13.04 -9.04 16.24
CA ALA A 135 -11.89 -9.83 16.69
C ALA A 135 -11.97 -10.22 18.17
N CYS A 136 -12.56 -9.37 19.03
CA CYS A 136 -12.83 -9.69 20.44
C CYS A 136 -13.77 -10.92 20.61
N ASP A 137 -14.64 -11.18 19.63
CA ASP A 137 -15.57 -12.32 19.64
C ASP A 137 -15.07 -13.54 18.85
N GLY A 138 -13.76 -13.57 18.55
CA GLY A 138 -13.10 -14.72 17.88
C GLY A 138 -13.24 -14.76 16.37
N VAL A 139 -13.79 -13.74 15.74
CA VAL A 139 -13.77 -13.54 14.28
C VAL A 139 -12.36 -13.12 13.86
N LYS A 140 -11.96 -13.44 12.64
CA LYS A 140 -10.69 -12.97 12.03
C LYS A 140 -10.97 -11.96 10.91
N PRO A 141 -11.04 -10.67 11.23
CA PRO A 141 -11.37 -9.64 10.26
C PRO A 141 -10.19 -9.28 9.38
N VAL A 142 -10.50 -9.06 8.11
CA VAL A 142 -9.60 -8.51 7.11
C VAL A 142 -10.12 -7.12 6.72
N VAL A 143 -9.36 -6.08 7.02
CA VAL A 143 -9.69 -4.69 6.64
C VAL A 143 -8.98 -4.38 5.33
N ALA A 144 -9.75 -4.30 4.23
CA ALA A 144 -9.25 -3.90 2.91
C ALA A 144 -9.39 -2.38 2.75
N ILE A 145 -8.27 -1.68 2.83
CA ILE A 145 -8.23 -0.23 2.83
C ILE A 145 -7.00 0.27 2.04
N TYR A 146 -7.11 1.44 1.40
CA TYR A 146 -5.94 2.05 0.79
C TYR A 146 -4.96 2.56 1.86
N SER A 147 -3.67 2.40 1.60
CA SER A 147 -2.60 2.83 2.50
C SER A 147 -2.80 4.28 2.99
N THR A 148 -3.04 5.22 2.07
CA THR A 148 -3.27 6.63 2.41
C THR A 148 -4.52 6.83 3.28
N PHE A 149 -5.58 6.03 3.10
CA PHE A 149 -6.83 6.22 3.84
C PHE A 149 -6.79 5.61 5.24
N LEU A 150 -5.90 4.65 5.50
CA LEU A 150 -5.69 4.15 6.87
C LEU A 150 -5.21 5.26 7.83
N GLN A 151 -4.60 6.32 7.32
CA GLN A 151 -4.21 7.48 8.13
C GLN A 151 -5.38 8.08 8.90
N ARG A 152 -6.61 8.02 8.34
CA ARG A 152 -7.83 8.50 9.02
C ARG A 152 -8.31 7.58 10.14
N GLY A 153 -7.91 6.32 10.13
CA GLY A 153 -8.22 5.33 11.16
C GLY A 153 -7.04 4.98 12.07
N TYR A 154 -5.95 5.77 12.02
CA TYR A 154 -4.71 5.43 12.73
C TYR A 154 -4.88 5.37 14.25
N ASP A 155 -5.65 6.28 14.83
CA ASP A 155 -5.96 6.25 16.26
C ASP A 155 -6.63 4.92 16.67
N GLN A 156 -7.62 4.45 15.87
CA GLN A 156 -8.30 3.18 16.11
C GLN A 156 -7.36 1.98 15.92
N VAL A 157 -6.42 2.05 14.97
CA VAL A 157 -5.36 1.01 14.89
C VAL A 157 -4.60 0.92 16.20
N VAL A 158 -4.18 2.06 16.75
CA VAL A 158 -3.42 2.10 18.02
C VAL A 158 -4.26 1.62 19.21
N HIS A 159 -5.42 2.25 19.42
CA HIS A 159 -6.21 2.05 20.65
C HIS A 159 -7.07 0.79 20.62
N ASP A 160 -7.71 0.50 19.48
CA ASP A 160 -8.68 -0.59 19.42
C ASP A 160 -8.02 -1.93 19.06
N VAL A 161 -6.98 -1.92 18.19
CA VAL A 161 -6.35 -3.15 17.70
C VAL A 161 -5.04 -3.45 18.41
N ILE A 162 -4.06 -2.53 18.37
CA ILE A 162 -2.70 -2.78 18.86
C ILE A 162 -2.67 -2.93 20.38
N THR A 163 -3.32 -2.04 21.12
CA THR A 163 -3.37 -2.06 22.58
C THR A 163 -3.92 -3.38 23.13
N GLN A 164 -4.86 -3.98 22.40
CA GLN A 164 -5.47 -5.25 22.77
C GLN A 164 -4.84 -6.47 22.09
N ASN A 165 -3.83 -6.27 21.23
CA ASN A 165 -3.17 -7.31 20.42
C ASN A 165 -4.14 -8.17 19.61
N LEU A 166 -5.14 -7.56 18.97
CA LEU A 166 -6.20 -8.29 18.28
C LEU A 166 -5.74 -8.79 16.90
N PRO A 167 -6.18 -9.99 16.47
CA PRO A 167 -5.80 -10.61 15.21
C PRO A 167 -6.56 -10.00 14.02
N VAL A 168 -6.32 -8.73 13.73
CA VAL A 168 -6.84 -8.00 12.58
C VAL A 168 -5.79 -7.96 11.49
N LEU A 169 -6.16 -8.40 10.27
CA LEU A 169 -5.30 -8.28 9.10
C LEU A 169 -5.68 -7.02 8.30
N PHE A 170 -4.74 -6.12 8.14
CA PHE A 170 -4.86 -4.95 7.27
C PHE A 170 -4.28 -5.27 5.89
N ALA A 171 -5.13 -5.33 4.86
CA ALA A 171 -4.73 -5.44 3.46
C ALA A 171 -4.63 -4.02 2.88
N LEU A 172 -3.40 -3.50 2.83
CA LEU A 172 -3.11 -2.11 2.46
C LEU A 172 -2.82 -2.02 0.97
N ASP A 173 -3.87 -1.76 0.20
CA ASP A 173 -3.75 -1.51 -1.23
C ASP A 173 -3.21 -0.09 -1.50
N ARG A 174 -2.62 0.16 -2.66
CA ARG A 174 -2.04 1.45 -3.06
C ARG A 174 -0.89 1.90 -2.15
N ALA A 175 -0.06 0.99 -1.66
CA ALA A 175 1.19 1.35 -1.02
C ALA A 175 2.18 1.94 -2.04
N GLY A 176 2.98 2.91 -1.62
CA GLY A 176 3.91 3.62 -2.51
C GLY A 176 3.21 4.62 -3.43
N VAL A 177 3.76 4.85 -4.61
CA VAL A 177 3.20 5.78 -5.61
C VAL A 177 2.10 5.12 -6.43
N VAL A 178 1.03 5.87 -6.72
CA VAL A 178 -0.20 5.33 -7.33
C VAL A 178 -0.47 5.80 -8.77
N GLY A 179 0.40 6.64 -9.32
CA GLY A 179 0.25 7.12 -10.69
C GLY A 179 -0.78 8.24 -10.82
N ALA A 180 -1.77 8.05 -11.70
CA ALA A 180 -2.74 9.08 -12.08
C ALA A 180 -3.62 9.61 -10.93
N ASP A 181 -3.77 8.88 -9.84
CA ASP A 181 -4.56 9.34 -8.68
C ASP A 181 -3.84 10.45 -7.88
N GLY A 182 -2.53 10.55 -8.00
CA GLY A 182 -1.72 11.66 -7.50
C GLY A 182 -1.50 11.69 -5.99
N PRO A 183 -1.06 12.84 -5.45
CA PRO A 183 -0.51 12.96 -4.10
C PRO A 183 -1.51 12.63 -2.98
N THR A 184 -2.82 12.76 -3.23
CA THR A 184 -3.84 12.43 -2.23
C THR A 184 -4.06 10.92 -2.05
N HIS A 185 -3.55 10.10 -2.97
CA HIS A 185 -3.73 8.65 -2.98
C HIS A 185 -2.42 7.89 -2.78
N ASN A 186 -1.26 8.55 -2.82
CA ASN A 186 0.03 7.91 -2.58
C ASN A 186 0.10 7.34 -1.16
N GLY A 187 0.42 6.05 -1.06
CA GLY A 187 0.68 5.34 0.18
C GLY A 187 2.13 5.50 0.62
N SER A 188 2.57 6.75 0.81
CA SER A 188 3.98 7.07 1.02
C SER A 188 4.46 6.92 2.46
N TYR A 189 3.56 6.73 3.44
CA TYR A 189 3.87 6.91 4.86
C TYR A 189 3.57 5.70 5.73
N ASP A 190 2.96 4.65 5.19
CA ASP A 190 2.43 3.52 5.96
C ASP A 190 3.52 2.76 6.73
N ASN A 191 4.70 2.51 6.14
CA ASN A 191 5.82 1.93 6.88
C ASN A 191 6.21 2.82 8.07
N SER A 192 6.27 4.14 7.87
CA SER A 192 6.72 5.08 8.90
C SER A 192 5.79 5.14 10.10
N PHE A 193 4.46 5.15 9.88
CA PHE A 193 3.50 5.26 10.99
C PHE A 193 3.07 3.90 11.57
N LEU A 194 3.24 2.79 10.86
CA LEU A 194 2.89 1.46 11.39
C LEU A 194 4.04 0.76 12.10
N ARG A 195 5.29 0.90 11.61
CA ARG A 195 6.40 0.16 12.20
C ARG A 195 6.74 0.56 13.63
N CYS A 196 6.35 1.74 14.09
CA CYS A 196 6.54 2.18 15.49
C CYS A 196 5.57 1.49 16.46
N LEU A 197 4.49 0.87 15.98
CA LEU A 197 3.50 0.22 16.82
C LEU A 197 4.02 -1.13 17.34
N PRO A 198 3.80 -1.46 18.61
CA PRO A 198 4.21 -2.76 19.16
C PRO A 198 3.39 -3.91 18.55
N ASN A 199 3.96 -5.10 18.52
CA ASN A 199 3.33 -6.39 18.17
C ASN A 199 2.79 -6.51 16.71
N ILE A 200 2.80 -5.46 15.89
CA ILE A 200 2.34 -5.56 14.51
C ILE A 200 3.35 -6.32 13.65
N VAL A 201 2.88 -7.23 12.82
CA VAL A 201 3.66 -7.82 11.73
C VAL A 201 3.40 -7.03 10.45
N LEU A 202 4.40 -6.33 9.94
CA LEU A 202 4.28 -5.48 8.75
C LEU A 202 5.09 -6.06 7.60
N MET A 203 4.43 -6.39 6.50
CA MET A 203 4.96 -7.14 5.36
C MET A 203 4.82 -6.37 4.04
N ALA A 204 5.82 -6.50 3.17
CA ALA A 204 5.81 -5.92 1.83
C ALA A 204 6.25 -6.98 0.80
N PRO A 205 5.35 -7.53 -0.02
CA PRO A 205 5.68 -8.55 -0.99
C PRO A 205 6.47 -7.98 -2.17
N ALA A 206 7.48 -8.73 -2.61
CA ALA A 206 8.25 -8.42 -3.81
C ALA A 206 7.47 -8.73 -5.10
N GLU A 207 6.55 -9.70 -5.06
CA GLU A 207 5.85 -10.20 -6.23
C GLU A 207 4.50 -10.86 -5.86
N GLU A 208 3.77 -11.32 -6.87
CA GLU A 208 2.39 -11.80 -6.77
C GLU A 208 2.22 -12.99 -5.82
N ASN A 209 3.07 -14.01 -5.96
CA ASN A 209 2.95 -15.20 -5.12
C ASN A 209 3.32 -14.90 -3.67
N GLU A 210 4.34 -14.08 -3.45
CA GLU A 210 4.72 -13.65 -2.11
C GLU A 210 3.60 -12.85 -1.43
N CYS A 211 2.85 -12.01 -2.20
CA CYS A 211 1.66 -11.31 -1.71
C CYS A 211 0.61 -12.31 -1.19
N ARG A 212 0.31 -13.36 -1.94
CA ARG A 212 -0.61 -14.42 -1.54
C ARG A 212 -0.18 -15.12 -0.25
N GLN A 213 1.12 -15.45 -0.15
CA GLN A 213 1.68 -16.12 1.03
C GLN A 213 1.74 -15.19 2.25
N MET A 214 2.01 -13.90 2.07
CA MET A 214 2.02 -12.90 3.15
C MET A 214 0.62 -12.64 3.69
N LEU A 215 -0.40 -12.57 2.83
CA LEU A 215 -1.81 -12.47 3.25
C LEU A 215 -2.20 -13.69 4.11
N TYR A 216 -1.81 -14.88 3.68
CA TYR A 216 -2.02 -16.09 4.48
C TYR A 216 -1.25 -16.04 5.81
N THR A 217 0.01 -15.62 5.79
CA THR A 217 0.86 -15.47 7.00
C THR A 217 0.21 -14.52 8.01
N GLY A 218 -0.22 -13.33 7.53
CA GLY A 218 -0.87 -12.33 8.38
C GLY A 218 -2.22 -12.80 8.94
N PHE A 219 -3.00 -13.55 8.15
CA PHE A 219 -4.27 -14.12 8.62
C PHE A 219 -4.07 -15.23 9.68
N MET A 220 -3.02 -16.03 9.52
CA MET A 220 -2.69 -17.10 10.48
C MET A 220 -2.06 -16.58 11.78
N HIS A 221 -1.51 -15.37 11.77
CA HIS A 221 -0.92 -14.75 12.95
C HIS A 221 -1.97 -14.42 14.02
N ASP A 222 -1.63 -14.67 15.30
CA ASP A 222 -2.50 -14.40 16.45
C ASP A 222 -2.25 -13.01 17.06
N GLY A 223 -2.18 -12.00 16.20
CA GLY A 223 -1.99 -10.60 16.54
C GLY A 223 -2.20 -9.71 15.31
N PRO A 224 -2.02 -8.40 15.44
CA PRO A 224 -2.20 -7.48 14.34
C PRO A 224 -1.16 -7.70 13.24
N ALA A 225 -1.62 -7.72 11.99
CA ALA A 225 -0.76 -7.86 10.82
C ALA A 225 -1.19 -6.90 9.71
N ALA A 226 -0.23 -6.46 8.89
CA ALA A 226 -0.48 -5.66 7.71
C ALA A 226 0.36 -6.18 6.53
N VAL A 227 -0.27 -6.28 5.36
CA VAL A 227 0.39 -6.55 4.09
C VAL A 227 0.17 -5.35 3.20
N ARG A 228 1.25 -4.68 2.81
CA ARG A 228 1.21 -3.49 1.95
C ARG A 228 1.63 -3.85 0.53
N TYR A 229 0.80 -3.55 -0.46
CA TYR A 229 1.07 -3.84 -1.86
C TYR A 229 0.65 -2.69 -2.78
N PRO A 230 1.30 -2.52 -3.95
CA PRO A 230 1.09 -1.37 -4.81
C PRO A 230 -0.18 -1.49 -5.65
N ARG A 231 -0.58 -0.38 -6.25
CA ARG A 231 -1.53 -0.36 -7.37
C ARG A 231 -0.90 -0.99 -8.62
N GLY A 232 -1.63 -1.85 -9.31
CA GLY A 232 -1.21 -2.47 -10.58
C GLY A 232 -0.73 -3.90 -10.44
N GLY A 233 -0.02 -4.38 -11.44
CA GLY A 233 0.55 -5.74 -11.48
C GLY A 233 2.01 -5.77 -11.04
N GLY A 234 2.48 -6.96 -10.71
CA GLY A 234 3.88 -7.23 -10.40
C GLY A 234 4.66 -7.80 -11.61
N PRO A 235 5.79 -8.45 -11.37
CA PRO A 235 6.65 -9.04 -12.41
C PRO A 235 5.99 -10.18 -13.19
N GLY A 236 4.88 -10.77 -12.71
CA GLY A 236 4.15 -11.84 -13.37
C GLY A 236 4.56 -13.23 -12.90
N VAL A 237 4.90 -13.37 -11.63
CA VAL A 237 5.24 -14.67 -11.02
C VAL A 237 4.00 -15.54 -10.88
N ALA A 238 4.13 -16.82 -11.18
CA ALA A 238 3.04 -17.79 -11.07
C ALA A 238 2.63 -18.00 -9.60
N LEU A 239 1.33 -17.97 -9.35
CA LEU A 239 0.80 -18.23 -8.01
C LEU A 239 0.87 -19.72 -7.69
N GLN A 240 1.28 -20.04 -6.49
CA GLN A 240 1.16 -21.39 -5.93
C GLN A 240 -0.29 -21.62 -5.47
N GLU A 241 -0.83 -22.79 -5.78
CA GLU A 241 -2.17 -23.17 -5.31
C GLU A 241 -2.21 -23.29 -3.79
N GLN A 242 -1.21 -23.92 -3.22
CA GLN A 242 -1.10 -24.10 -1.78
C GLN A 242 -0.64 -22.81 -1.10
N MET A 243 -1.40 -22.36 -0.12
CA MET A 243 -1.01 -21.28 0.78
C MET A 243 -0.13 -21.82 1.90
N SER A 244 0.98 -21.14 2.16
CA SER A 244 1.91 -21.48 3.24
C SER A 244 2.38 -20.23 3.97
N ALA A 245 2.49 -20.32 5.30
CA ALA A 245 3.00 -19.21 6.10
C ALA A 245 4.51 -19.03 5.89
N LEU A 246 4.92 -17.79 5.68
CA LEU A 246 6.33 -17.42 5.66
C LEU A 246 6.85 -17.32 7.11
N PRO A 247 8.11 -17.69 7.37
CA PRO A 247 8.73 -17.44 8.66
C PRO A 247 8.77 -15.94 8.97
N ILE A 248 8.01 -15.51 9.99
CA ILE A 248 7.91 -14.10 10.37
C ILE A 248 9.28 -13.56 10.76
N GLY A 249 9.63 -12.38 10.22
CA GLY A 249 10.91 -11.73 10.47
C GLY A 249 12.09 -12.36 9.76
N LYS A 250 11.87 -13.22 8.73
CA LYS A 250 12.96 -13.80 7.94
C LYS A 250 12.96 -13.28 6.52
N ALA A 251 14.09 -12.71 6.14
CA ALA A 251 14.39 -12.25 4.80
C ALA A 251 14.87 -13.39 3.88
N GLU A 252 15.02 -13.10 2.60
CA GLU A 252 15.51 -14.05 1.59
C GLU A 252 16.67 -13.45 0.80
N VAL A 253 17.81 -14.11 0.82
CA VAL A 253 18.95 -13.74 -0.04
C VAL A 253 18.67 -14.21 -1.46
N ARG A 254 18.39 -13.26 -2.36
CA ARG A 254 18.11 -13.52 -3.79
C ARG A 254 19.39 -13.73 -4.59
N ARG A 255 20.44 -13.01 -4.24
CA ARG A 255 21.75 -13.08 -4.90
C ARG A 255 22.84 -12.82 -3.87
N ARG A 256 23.95 -13.54 -3.97
CA ARG A 256 25.17 -13.26 -3.23
C ARG A 256 26.17 -12.53 -4.14
N GLY A 257 26.81 -11.47 -3.64
CA GLY A 257 27.83 -10.67 -4.31
C GLY A 257 28.83 -10.16 -3.29
N HIS A 258 29.53 -9.05 -3.59
CA HIS A 258 30.63 -8.55 -2.79
C HIS A 258 30.52 -7.03 -2.58
N GLY A 259 31.10 -6.54 -1.49
CA GLY A 259 31.28 -5.10 -1.19
C GLY A 259 29.99 -4.34 -0.89
N ILE A 260 28.89 -4.64 -1.56
CA ILE A 260 27.58 -3.97 -1.38
C ILE A 260 26.51 -4.99 -1.07
N ALA A 261 25.67 -4.75 -0.04
CA ALA A 261 24.45 -5.49 0.17
C ALA A 261 23.23 -4.56 0.00
N ILE A 262 22.35 -4.89 -0.94
CA ILE A 262 21.11 -4.17 -1.21
C ILE A 262 19.99 -4.86 -0.44
N LEU A 263 19.42 -4.17 0.54
CA LEU A 263 18.30 -4.58 1.36
C LEU A 263 17.02 -3.98 0.78
N ALA A 264 16.37 -4.71 -0.12
CA ALA A 264 15.21 -4.22 -0.85
C ALA A 264 13.89 -4.64 -0.20
N PHE A 265 12.93 -3.72 -0.15
CA PHE A 265 11.61 -3.94 0.44
C PHE A 265 10.51 -3.89 -0.62
N GLY A 266 9.64 -4.91 -0.60
CA GLY A 266 8.50 -4.97 -1.50
C GLY A 266 8.89 -4.95 -2.97
N THR A 267 8.14 -4.20 -3.77
CA THR A 267 8.35 -4.13 -5.23
C THR A 267 9.70 -3.57 -5.66
N MET A 268 10.46 -2.96 -4.74
CA MET A 268 11.81 -2.48 -5.04
C MET A 268 12.81 -3.63 -5.27
N VAL A 269 12.50 -4.85 -4.86
CA VAL A 269 13.34 -6.03 -5.16
C VAL A 269 13.54 -6.18 -6.67
N ALA A 270 12.47 -6.10 -7.46
CA ALA A 270 12.56 -6.22 -8.91
C ALA A 270 13.41 -5.11 -9.56
N ALA A 271 13.28 -3.87 -9.07
CA ALA A 271 14.11 -2.76 -9.55
C ALA A 271 15.60 -2.91 -9.20
N CYS A 272 15.91 -3.64 -8.12
CA CYS A 272 17.26 -3.87 -7.65
C CYS A 272 17.95 -5.10 -8.27
N GLU A 273 17.24 -5.99 -8.99
CA GLU A 273 17.83 -7.20 -9.57
C GLU A 273 18.95 -6.86 -10.56
N SER A 274 18.68 -6.02 -11.54
CA SER A 274 19.68 -5.60 -12.53
C SER A 274 20.81 -4.77 -11.93
N VAL A 275 20.51 -3.96 -10.91
CA VAL A 275 21.51 -3.17 -10.19
C VAL A 275 22.48 -4.08 -9.44
N ALA A 276 21.95 -5.08 -8.73
CA ALA A 276 22.78 -6.04 -7.99
C ALA A 276 23.66 -6.87 -8.93
N GLU A 277 23.14 -7.24 -10.11
CA GLU A 277 23.91 -7.92 -11.13
C GLU A 277 25.05 -7.03 -11.68
N GLY A 278 24.73 -5.79 -12.06
CA GLY A 278 25.70 -4.84 -12.64
C GLY A 278 26.79 -4.38 -11.66
N LEU A 279 26.51 -4.38 -10.36
CA LEU A 279 27.46 -4.00 -9.29
C LEU A 279 28.12 -5.19 -8.60
N ASP A 280 27.82 -6.42 -9.01
CA ASP A 280 28.19 -7.66 -8.29
C ASP A 280 27.81 -7.58 -6.78
N ALA A 281 26.67 -6.95 -6.47
CA ALA A 281 26.19 -6.77 -5.11
C ALA A 281 25.36 -7.97 -4.61
N THR A 282 25.30 -8.17 -3.31
CA THR A 282 24.32 -9.04 -2.67
C THR A 282 22.94 -8.37 -2.74
N LEU A 283 21.89 -9.13 -3.09
CA LEU A 283 20.50 -8.68 -3.05
C LEU A 283 19.71 -9.49 -2.05
N VAL A 284 19.07 -8.80 -1.13
CA VAL A 284 18.20 -9.35 -0.10
C VAL A 284 16.77 -8.83 -0.28
N ASN A 285 15.81 -9.73 -0.42
CA ASN A 285 14.39 -9.42 -0.26
C ASN A 285 14.07 -9.44 1.25
N MET A 286 13.87 -8.28 1.83
CA MET A 286 13.66 -8.13 3.27
C MET A 286 12.31 -8.64 3.74
N ARG A 287 11.29 -8.72 2.87
CA ARG A 287 9.94 -9.24 3.14
C ARG A 287 9.19 -8.52 4.25
N PHE A 288 9.82 -8.37 5.42
CA PHE A 288 9.23 -7.80 6.63
C PHE A 288 9.86 -6.45 6.94
N ILE A 289 9.02 -5.45 7.17
CA ILE A 289 9.43 -4.15 7.73
C ILE A 289 9.47 -4.26 9.26
N LYS A 290 8.60 -5.12 9.81
CA LYS A 290 8.55 -5.46 11.23
C LYS A 290 7.96 -6.87 11.44
N PRO A 291 8.64 -7.74 12.23
CA PRO A 291 10.01 -7.56 12.68
C PRO A 291 11.01 -7.68 11.52
N LEU A 292 12.14 -7.00 11.61
CA LEU A 292 13.25 -7.18 10.66
C LEU A 292 14.01 -8.49 10.95
N ASP A 293 14.70 -9.01 9.95
CA ASP A 293 15.73 -10.05 10.13
C ASP A 293 17.03 -9.42 10.62
N GLU A 294 17.11 -9.14 11.92
CA GLU A 294 18.23 -8.45 12.55
C GLU A 294 19.54 -9.22 12.36
N ASP A 295 19.50 -10.56 12.52
CA ASP A 295 20.67 -11.42 12.34
C ASP A 295 21.26 -11.28 10.94
N LEU A 296 20.40 -11.27 9.91
CA LEU A 296 20.83 -11.13 8.53
C LEU A 296 21.37 -9.70 8.25
N ILE A 297 20.76 -8.66 8.81
CA ILE A 297 21.27 -7.28 8.67
C ILE A 297 22.68 -7.17 9.25
N VAL A 298 22.92 -7.74 10.42
CA VAL A 298 24.25 -7.77 11.05
C VAL A 298 25.23 -8.59 10.19
N GLU A 299 24.85 -9.79 9.71
CA GLU A 299 25.66 -10.61 8.78
C GLU A 299 26.06 -9.80 7.53
N MET A 300 25.11 -9.08 6.95
CA MET A 300 25.38 -8.25 5.77
C MET A 300 26.35 -7.09 6.08
N ALA A 301 26.18 -6.44 7.23
CA ALA A 301 27.07 -5.37 7.65
C ALA A 301 28.51 -5.87 7.95
N GLU A 302 28.67 -7.05 8.51
CA GLU A 302 30.00 -7.64 8.78
C GLU A 302 30.72 -8.13 7.52
N SER A 303 29.98 -8.44 6.46
CA SER A 303 30.53 -9.04 5.24
C SER A 303 30.59 -8.11 4.03
N HIS A 304 30.08 -6.88 4.11
CA HIS A 304 30.04 -5.91 3.02
C HIS A 304 30.48 -4.53 3.51
N ASP A 305 30.96 -3.69 2.60
CA ASP A 305 31.47 -2.33 2.91
C ASP A 305 30.33 -1.29 2.98
N LEU A 306 29.21 -1.56 2.32
CA LEU A 306 28.07 -0.66 2.20
C LEU A 306 26.74 -1.44 2.24
N LEU A 307 25.82 -1.02 3.09
CA LEU A 307 24.42 -1.41 3.02
C LEU A 307 23.59 -0.36 2.26
N VAL A 308 22.68 -0.82 1.41
CA VAL A 308 21.75 0.05 0.69
C VAL A 308 20.33 -0.41 0.98
N ALA A 309 19.57 0.36 1.73
CA ALA A 309 18.16 0.08 1.99
C ALA A 309 17.29 0.78 0.93
N VAL A 310 16.45 0.03 0.21
CA VAL A 310 15.58 0.55 -0.86
C VAL A 310 14.12 0.24 -0.55
N ASP A 311 13.30 1.29 -0.38
CA ASP A 311 11.89 1.17 0.03
C ASP A 311 11.02 2.20 -0.70
N GLU A 312 9.88 1.78 -1.22
CA GLU A 312 8.88 2.69 -1.81
C GLU A 312 7.99 3.30 -0.72
N ASN A 313 8.64 4.00 0.21
CA ASN A 313 8.07 4.77 1.31
C ASN A 313 8.98 5.99 1.54
N VAL A 314 8.51 7.02 2.25
CA VAL A 314 9.40 8.13 2.63
C VAL A 314 10.58 7.61 3.45
N ILE A 315 11.77 8.21 3.24
CA ILE A 315 12.99 7.79 3.94
C ILE A 315 12.82 7.97 5.45
N ALA A 316 12.22 9.09 5.86
CA ALA A 316 12.03 9.42 7.28
C ALA A 316 11.12 8.40 7.99
N GLY A 317 11.67 7.67 8.95
CA GLY A 317 10.95 6.65 9.71
C GLY A 317 10.58 5.40 8.93
N GLY A 318 10.97 5.27 7.65
CA GLY A 318 10.72 4.11 6.80
C GLY A 318 11.59 2.89 7.15
N ALA A 319 11.61 1.90 6.26
CA ALA A 319 12.35 0.64 6.49
C ALA A 319 13.87 0.85 6.58
N GLY A 320 14.45 1.78 5.80
CA GLY A 320 15.86 2.13 5.92
C GLY A 320 16.23 2.74 7.28
N SER A 321 15.33 3.54 7.89
CA SER A 321 15.51 4.01 9.27
C SER A 321 15.56 2.85 10.26
N ALA A 322 14.71 1.82 10.06
CA ALA A 322 14.73 0.62 10.90
C ALA A 322 16.03 -0.18 10.78
N VAL A 323 16.63 -0.27 9.58
CA VAL A 323 17.95 -0.88 9.39
C VAL A 323 19.02 -0.13 10.20
N ASN A 324 19.01 1.21 10.17
CA ASN A 324 19.94 2.02 10.98
C ASN A 324 19.74 1.81 12.48
N GLU A 325 18.50 1.67 12.94
CA GLU A 325 18.15 1.40 14.35
C GLU A 325 18.68 0.01 14.79
N VAL A 326 18.56 -1.02 13.94
CA VAL A 326 19.12 -2.37 14.20
C VAL A 326 20.63 -2.31 14.36
N LEU A 327 21.34 -1.66 13.43
CA LEU A 327 22.80 -1.52 13.51
C LEU A 327 23.23 -0.78 14.76
N ALA A 328 22.52 0.28 15.13
CA ALA A 328 22.79 1.02 16.35
C ALA A 328 22.54 0.18 17.61
N LEU A 329 21.48 -0.61 17.64
CA LEU A 329 21.13 -1.52 18.75
C LEU A 329 22.21 -2.58 18.96
N HIS A 330 22.74 -3.14 17.88
CA HIS A 330 23.81 -4.15 17.91
C HIS A 330 25.22 -3.55 17.98
N ALA A 331 25.36 -2.21 18.09
CA ALA A 331 26.64 -1.48 18.13
C ALA A 331 27.55 -1.78 16.92
N VAL A 332 26.96 -1.98 15.74
CA VAL A 332 27.68 -2.20 14.48
C VAL A 332 27.77 -0.87 13.70
N PRO A 333 28.92 -0.17 13.74
CA PRO A 333 29.10 1.05 12.95
C PRO A 333 29.24 0.68 11.46
N HIS A 334 28.35 1.19 10.61
CA HIS A 334 28.37 0.85 9.19
C HIS A 334 27.88 1.99 8.31
N PHE A 335 28.31 2.03 7.03
CA PHE A 335 27.79 2.93 6.03
C PHE A 335 26.45 2.39 5.50
N VAL A 336 25.41 3.22 5.60
CA VAL A 336 24.08 2.87 5.10
C VAL A 336 23.57 3.98 4.18
N LEU A 337 23.24 3.62 2.93
CA LEU A 337 22.53 4.49 2.01
C LEU A 337 21.03 4.14 2.05
N ASN A 338 20.21 5.09 2.47
CA ASN A 338 18.76 4.92 2.44
C ASN A 338 18.17 5.57 1.18
N LEU A 339 17.54 4.78 0.33
CA LEU A 339 16.82 5.20 -0.87
C LEU A 339 15.33 4.99 -0.66
N GLY A 340 14.53 6.02 -0.93
CA GLY A 340 13.10 6.01 -0.74
C GLY A 340 12.46 7.26 -1.34
N LEU A 341 11.17 7.44 -1.09
CA LEU A 341 10.46 8.63 -1.56
C LEU A 341 11.04 9.89 -0.90
N PRO A 342 11.27 10.96 -1.68
CA PRO A 342 11.88 12.19 -1.20
C PRO A 342 10.95 12.96 -0.24
N ASP A 343 11.51 13.87 0.54
CA ASP A 343 10.78 14.78 1.45
C ASP A 343 10.05 15.90 0.68
N ARG A 344 9.16 15.48 -0.21
CA ARG A 344 8.23 16.33 -0.96
C ARG A 344 7.03 15.54 -1.47
N LEU A 345 5.91 16.21 -1.75
CA LEU A 345 4.76 15.58 -2.38
C LEU A 345 5.04 15.30 -3.87
N LEU A 346 4.95 14.04 -4.26
CA LEU A 346 5.05 13.61 -5.65
C LEU A 346 3.74 13.90 -6.38
N GLN A 347 3.82 14.57 -7.52
CA GLN A 347 2.67 14.92 -8.34
C GLN A 347 2.16 13.68 -9.11
N HIS A 348 0.95 13.75 -9.63
CA HIS A 348 0.37 12.68 -10.46
C HIS A 348 1.15 12.50 -11.78
N GLY A 349 1.19 11.28 -12.27
CA GLY A 349 1.84 10.89 -13.52
C GLY A 349 1.56 9.42 -13.83
N SER A 350 2.36 8.78 -14.65
CA SER A 350 2.43 7.32 -14.64
C SER A 350 3.21 6.86 -13.40
N ARG A 351 3.03 5.60 -12.97
CA ARG A 351 3.81 5.07 -11.85
C ARG A 351 5.31 5.11 -12.14
N ASP A 352 5.69 4.81 -13.38
CA ASP A 352 7.09 4.80 -13.81
C ASP A 352 7.70 6.22 -13.80
N ASP A 353 6.96 7.23 -14.26
CA ASP A 353 7.40 8.63 -14.18
C ASP A 353 7.57 9.09 -12.73
N MET A 354 6.66 8.67 -11.83
CA MET A 354 6.75 9.03 -10.42
C MET A 354 7.94 8.35 -9.71
N LEU A 355 8.24 7.09 -10.06
CA LEU A 355 9.43 6.39 -9.56
C LEU A 355 10.72 7.02 -10.10
N ALA A 356 10.73 7.44 -11.36
CA ALA A 356 11.85 8.18 -11.95
C ALA A 356 12.06 9.53 -11.25
N ASP A 357 10.97 10.29 -11.01
CA ASP A 357 11.02 11.55 -10.25
C ASP A 357 11.50 11.34 -8.80
N ALA A 358 11.16 10.21 -8.19
CA ALA A 358 11.61 9.82 -6.86
C ALA A 358 13.07 9.30 -6.81
N GLY A 359 13.70 9.03 -7.96
CA GLY A 359 15.03 8.42 -8.01
C GLY A 359 15.05 6.92 -7.66
N LEU A 360 13.94 6.22 -7.91
CA LEU A 360 13.75 4.80 -7.58
C LEU A 360 13.67 3.88 -8.81
N THR A 361 14.13 4.34 -9.99
CA THR A 361 14.39 3.44 -11.12
C THR A 361 15.71 2.70 -10.92
N SER A 362 15.91 1.57 -11.60
CA SER A 362 17.16 0.80 -11.54
C SER A 362 18.37 1.69 -11.83
N GLU A 363 18.31 2.51 -12.88
CA GLU A 363 19.38 3.44 -13.27
C GLU A 363 19.68 4.48 -12.18
N SER A 364 18.62 5.06 -11.59
CA SER A 364 18.77 6.08 -10.55
C SER A 364 19.34 5.49 -9.25
N ILE A 365 18.92 4.27 -8.90
CA ILE A 365 19.43 3.51 -7.75
C ILE A 365 20.94 3.25 -7.95
N GLU A 366 21.35 2.74 -9.12
CA GLU A 366 22.76 2.47 -9.42
C GLU A 366 23.61 3.74 -9.35
N VAL A 367 23.16 4.85 -9.95
CA VAL A 367 23.84 6.14 -9.89
C VAL A 367 24.03 6.62 -8.46
N SER A 368 22.98 6.50 -7.64
CA SER A 368 23.01 6.89 -6.22
C SER A 368 24.03 6.06 -5.41
N ILE A 369 24.09 4.75 -5.66
CA ILE A 369 25.04 3.84 -5.01
C ILE A 369 26.46 4.21 -5.38
N ARG A 370 26.77 4.38 -6.67
CA ARG A 370 28.12 4.75 -7.15
C ARG A 370 28.58 6.10 -6.59
N SER A 371 27.70 7.11 -6.62
CA SER A 371 27.99 8.42 -6.05
C SER A 371 28.26 8.37 -4.55
N TYR A 372 27.54 7.52 -3.82
CA TYR A 372 27.76 7.36 -2.38
C TYR A 372 29.09 6.63 -2.07
N GLN A 373 29.46 5.62 -2.87
CA GLN A 373 30.76 4.95 -2.76
C GLN A 373 31.93 5.93 -2.97
N GLU A 374 31.87 6.81 -3.99
CA GLU A 374 32.88 7.85 -4.24
C GLU A 374 33.03 8.80 -3.05
N LYS A 375 31.89 9.18 -2.43
CA LYS A 375 31.88 10.01 -1.22
C LYS A 375 32.57 9.32 -0.04
N ILE A 376 32.26 8.05 0.23
CA ILE A 376 32.93 7.28 1.30
C ILE A 376 34.42 7.20 1.06
N GLY A 377 34.87 6.87 -0.18
CA GLY A 377 36.28 6.77 -0.52
C GLY A 377 37.05 8.08 -0.33
N SER A 378 36.44 9.21 -0.71
CA SER A 378 37.04 10.53 -0.51
C SER A 378 37.17 10.93 0.96
N ASP A 379 36.16 10.64 1.77
CA ASP A 379 36.16 10.93 3.21
C ASP A 379 37.17 10.07 3.98
N GLN A 380 37.37 8.82 3.57
CA GLN A 380 38.37 7.92 4.14
C GLN A 380 39.79 8.39 3.79
N ALA A 381 40.04 8.79 2.53
CA ALA A 381 41.33 9.33 2.10
C ALA A 381 41.71 10.65 2.84
N ALA A 382 40.69 11.51 3.06
CA ALA A 382 40.89 12.75 3.82
C ALA A 382 41.22 12.55 5.31
N LYS A 383 40.72 11.45 5.92
CA LYS A 383 41.01 11.13 7.33
C LYS A 383 42.36 10.45 7.54
N THR A 384 42.95 9.90 6.48
CA THR A 384 44.27 9.22 6.52
C THR A 384 45.42 10.10 6.06
N ALA A 385 45.15 11.26 5.48
CA ALA A 385 46.10 12.30 5.10
C ALA A 385 46.28 13.35 6.23
#